data_863c67f14bb29fb382ab086209fa7aa6
#
_entry.id   863c67f14bb29fb382ab086209fa7aa6
#
_cell.length_a   1.000
_cell.length_b   1.000
_cell.length_c   1.000
_cell.angle_alpha   90.00
_cell.angle_beta   90.00
_cell.angle_gamma   90.00
#
_symmetry.space_group_name_H-M   'P 1'
#
loop_
_entity.id
_entity.type
_entity.pdbx_description
1 polymer ?
#
loop_
_entity_poly.entity_id
_entity_poly.type
_entity_poly.pdbx_seq_one_letter_code
_entity_poly.pdbx_strand_id
1 'polypeptide(L)'
;MDIHYILEKLPHRYPFLLVDRILDVDLENKSLRALKNVTINEPFFTGHFPSRPVMPGVLMVEVLVQASALLGFMVEGISLDDNTLFY
;
A
#
# COMPACT_ATOMS: atom_id res chain seq x y z
N MET A 1 -10.21 2.23 -7.91
CA MET A 1 -10.04 0.77 -7.89
C MET A 1 -10.07 0.30 -6.45
N ASP A 2 -10.73 -0.81 -6.23
CA ASP A 2 -11.00 -1.27 -4.88
C ASP A 2 -9.96 -2.28 -4.38
N ILE A 3 -10.22 -2.83 -3.20
CA ILE A 3 -9.32 -3.76 -2.54
C ILE A 3 -9.10 -5.05 -3.35
N HIS A 4 -10.05 -5.47 -4.16
CA HIS A 4 -9.90 -6.69 -4.95
C HIS A 4 -8.79 -6.55 -5.98
N TYR A 5 -8.72 -5.39 -6.63
CA TYR A 5 -7.62 -5.09 -7.56
C TYR A 5 -6.28 -5.08 -6.84
N ILE A 6 -6.23 -4.45 -5.67
CA ILE A 6 -5.01 -4.37 -4.88
C ILE A 6 -4.53 -5.75 -4.45
N LEU A 7 -5.44 -6.60 -3.97
CA LEU A 7 -5.12 -7.98 -3.58
C LEU A 7 -4.61 -8.82 -4.75
N GLU A 8 -5.12 -8.56 -5.95
CA GLU A 8 -4.69 -9.27 -7.14
C GLU A 8 -3.24 -8.89 -7.52
N LYS A 9 -2.87 -7.62 -7.37
CA LYS A 9 -1.59 -7.11 -7.86
C LYS A 9 -0.47 -7.15 -6.83
N LEU A 10 -0.76 -6.96 -5.56
CA LEU A 10 0.26 -6.97 -4.51
C LEU A 10 0.26 -8.30 -3.77
N PRO A 11 1.44 -8.86 -3.46
CA PRO A 11 1.54 -10.10 -2.67
C PRO A 11 1.34 -9.86 -1.18
N HIS A 12 1.40 -8.61 -0.75
CA HIS A 12 1.28 -8.23 0.65
C HIS A 12 -0.05 -8.68 1.24
N ARG A 13 -0.03 -9.13 2.50
CA ARG A 13 -1.23 -9.51 3.25
C ARG A 13 -1.10 -8.98 4.66
N TYR A 14 -2.21 -9.02 5.40
CA TYR A 14 -2.24 -8.55 6.78
C TYR A 14 -1.03 -9.08 7.56
N PRO A 15 -0.33 -8.26 8.34
CA PRO A 15 -0.63 -6.83 8.61
C PRO A 15 0.12 -5.85 7.69
N PHE A 16 0.73 -6.31 6.60
CA PHE A 16 1.58 -5.49 5.73
C PHE A 16 0.92 -5.02 4.44
N LEU A 17 -0.33 -5.38 4.20
CA LEU A 17 -1.09 -4.80 3.10
C LEU A 17 -1.66 -3.47 3.57
N LEU A 18 -1.10 -2.37 3.10
CA LEU A 18 -1.38 -1.05 3.67
C LEU A 18 -2.22 -0.13 2.78
N VAL A 19 -2.34 -0.42 1.49
CA VAL A 19 -3.15 0.41 0.60
C VAL A 19 -4.58 -0.09 0.61
N ASP A 20 -5.53 0.78 0.95
CA ASP A 20 -6.93 0.40 1.05
C ASP A 20 -7.70 0.63 -0.23
N ARG A 21 -7.35 1.65 -1.00
CA ARG A 21 -8.05 2.00 -2.23
C ARG A 21 -7.21 2.87 -3.13
N ILE A 22 -7.38 2.72 -4.44
CA ILE A 22 -6.80 3.63 -5.42
C ILE A 22 -7.90 4.63 -5.81
N LEU A 23 -7.63 5.92 -5.60
CA LEU A 23 -8.58 7.00 -5.85
C LEU A 23 -8.53 7.49 -7.29
N ASP A 24 -7.32 7.78 -7.78
CA ASP A 24 -7.10 8.32 -9.12
C ASP A 24 -5.84 7.73 -9.73
N VAL A 25 -5.85 7.55 -11.04
CA VAL A 25 -4.68 7.14 -11.81
C VAL A 25 -4.55 8.04 -13.02
N ASP A 26 -3.34 8.55 -13.27
CA ASP A 26 -3.00 9.28 -14.47
C ASP A 26 -1.80 8.60 -15.12
N LEU A 27 -2.06 7.72 -16.08
CA LEU A 27 -1.00 6.94 -16.72
C LEU A 27 -0.09 7.80 -17.59
N GLU A 28 -0.64 8.86 -18.18
CA GLU A 28 0.13 9.76 -19.02
C GLU A 28 1.22 10.48 -18.22
N ASN A 29 0.88 10.97 -17.05
CA ASN A 29 1.82 11.64 -16.15
C ASN A 29 2.46 10.67 -15.16
N LYS A 30 2.12 9.40 -15.22
CA LYS A 30 2.64 8.36 -14.33
C LYS A 30 2.45 8.73 -12.87
N SER A 31 1.21 9.07 -12.52
CA SER A 31 0.86 9.43 -11.15
C SER A 31 -0.35 8.65 -10.68
N LEU A 32 -0.45 8.50 -9.35
CA LEU A 32 -1.52 7.76 -8.71
C LEU A 32 -1.79 8.36 -7.33
N ARG A 33 -3.06 8.43 -6.96
CA ARG A 33 -3.45 8.76 -5.59
C ARG A 33 -4.11 7.55 -4.98
N ALA A 34 -3.68 7.19 -3.78
CA ALA A 34 -4.21 6.05 -3.05
C ALA A 34 -4.65 6.49 -1.65
N LEU A 35 -5.45 5.65 -1.02
CA LEU A 35 -5.97 5.89 0.32
C LEU A 35 -5.44 4.82 1.27
N LYS A 36 -4.92 5.26 2.41
CA LYS A 36 -4.62 4.42 3.56
C LYS A 36 -5.42 4.92 4.75
N ASN A 37 -6.38 4.13 5.19
CA ASN A 37 -7.12 4.45 6.41
C ASN A 37 -6.26 4.15 7.63
N VAL A 38 -6.25 5.08 8.58
CA VAL A 38 -5.52 4.91 9.84
C VAL A 38 -6.54 4.83 10.97
N THR A 39 -6.51 3.73 11.69
CA THR A 39 -7.41 3.52 12.83
C THR A 39 -6.63 3.06 14.05
N ILE A 40 -7.11 3.41 15.23
CA ILE A 40 -6.49 2.97 16.49
C ILE A 40 -6.45 1.44 16.61
N ASN A 41 -7.30 0.75 15.87
CA ASN A 41 -7.38 -0.71 15.89
C ASN A 41 -6.32 -1.39 15.01
N GLU A 42 -5.34 -0.66 14.54
CA GLU A 42 -4.25 -1.26 13.76
C GLU A 42 -3.17 -1.83 14.68
N PRO A 43 -2.58 -2.99 14.31
CA PRO A 43 -1.70 -3.75 15.23
C PRO A 43 -0.46 -2.98 15.68
N PHE A 44 0.09 -2.09 14.85
CA PHE A 44 1.31 -1.37 15.23
C PHE A 44 1.08 -0.37 16.37
N PHE A 45 -0.14 0.08 16.60
CA PHE A 45 -0.42 1.02 17.71
C PHE A 45 -0.33 0.38 19.07
N THR A 46 -0.33 -0.95 19.16
CA THR A 46 -0.12 -1.65 20.41
C THR A 46 1.23 -1.31 21.04
N GLY A 47 2.25 -1.16 20.21
CA GLY A 47 3.60 -0.86 20.67
C GLY A 47 4.11 0.54 20.36
N HIS A 48 3.46 1.28 19.48
CA HIS A 48 3.99 2.55 18.98
C HIS A 48 2.97 3.69 19.08
N PHE A 49 2.61 4.18 20.25
CA PHE A 49 3.09 3.81 21.56
C PHE A 49 1.88 3.52 22.44
N PRO A 50 1.99 2.68 23.49
CA PRO A 50 0.82 2.28 24.29
C PRO A 50 0.04 3.45 24.91
N SER A 51 0.75 4.51 25.32
CA SER A 51 0.12 5.69 25.92
C SER A 51 -0.23 6.77 24.89
N ARG A 52 0.31 6.70 23.69
CA ARG A 52 0.11 7.71 22.63
C ARG A 52 0.30 7.09 21.25
N PRO A 53 -0.79 6.74 20.56
CA PRO A 53 -0.67 6.15 19.22
C PRO A 53 -0.06 7.13 18.22
N VAL A 54 0.97 6.69 17.52
CA VAL A 54 1.63 7.46 16.47
C VAL A 54 1.88 6.53 15.30
N MET A 55 1.49 6.93 14.09
CA MET A 55 1.75 6.16 12.88
C MET A 55 3.26 6.07 12.65
N PRO A 56 3.86 4.87 12.64
CA PRO A 56 5.29 4.74 12.39
C PRO A 56 5.69 5.29 11.02
N GLY A 57 6.76 6.13 11.01
CA GLY A 57 7.23 6.73 9.75
C GLY A 57 7.66 5.69 8.72
N VAL A 58 8.27 4.59 9.17
CA VAL A 58 8.67 3.50 8.26
C VAL A 58 7.48 2.88 7.57
N LEU A 59 6.31 2.81 8.23
CA LEU A 59 5.10 2.29 7.59
C LEU A 59 4.49 3.28 6.63
N MET A 60 4.64 4.59 6.87
CA MET A 60 4.24 5.60 5.90
C MET A 60 5.03 5.46 4.60
N VAL A 61 6.34 5.21 4.71
CA VAL A 61 7.18 4.94 3.54
C VAL A 61 6.73 3.66 2.84
N GLU A 62 6.40 2.62 3.59
CA GLU A 62 5.91 1.36 3.02
C GLU A 62 4.60 1.55 2.25
N VAL A 63 3.68 2.38 2.75
CA VAL A 63 2.46 2.71 2.01
C VAL A 63 2.80 3.32 0.65
N LEU A 64 3.74 4.26 0.63
CA LEU A 64 4.18 4.90 -0.62
C LEU A 64 4.83 3.91 -1.57
N VAL A 65 5.62 2.97 -1.06
CA VAL A 65 6.24 1.92 -1.88
C VAL A 65 5.17 1.03 -2.50
N GLN A 66 4.18 0.61 -1.74
CA GLN A 66 3.09 -0.22 -2.25
C GLN A 66 2.27 0.51 -3.31
N ALA A 67 1.95 1.79 -3.08
CA ALA A 67 1.24 2.59 -4.06
C ALA A 67 2.07 2.75 -5.34
N SER A 68 3.39 2.95 -5.21
CA SER A 68 4.30 3.05 -6.35
C SER A 68 4.37 1.75 -7.14
N ALA A 69 4.35 0.61 -6.46
CA ALA A 69 4.33 -0.70 -7.12
C ALA A 69 3.05 -0.89 -7.93
N LEU A 70 1.90 -0.49 -7.39
CA LEU A 70 0.63 -0.55 -8.11
C LEU A 70 0.68 0.30 -9.38
N LEU A 71 1.22 1.51 -9.28
CA LEU A 71 1.38 2.38 -10.45
C LEU A 71 2.30 1.74 -11.48
N GLY A 72 3.41 1.15 -11.06
CA GLY A 72 4.35 0.47 -11.93
C GLY A 72 3.69 -0.66 -12.72
N PHE A 73 2.86 -1.46 -12.08
CA PHE A 73 2.12 -2.51 -12.76
C PHE A 73 1.18 -1.95 -13.83
N MET A 74 0.52 -0.84 -13.55
CA MET A 74 -0.40 -0.20 -14.50
C MET A 74 0.34 0.39 -15.70
N VAL A 75 1.47 1.05 -15.47
CA VAL A 75 2.25 1.71 -16.52
C VAL A 75 2.89 0.68 -17.45
N GLU A 76 3.46 -0.38 -16.89
CA GLU A 76 4.23 -1.36 -17.66
C GLU A 76 3.43 -2.61 -18.04
N GLY A 77 2.24 -2.77 -17.49
CA GLY A 77 1.42 -3.94 -17.74
C GLY A 77 1.98 -5.21 -17.12
N ILE A 78 2.88 -5.08 -16.16
CA ILE A 78 3.51 -6.21 -15.50
C ILE A 78 2.68 -6.61 -14.27
N SER A 79 2.57 -7.93 -14.04
CA SER A 79 1.98 -8.46 -12.82
C SER A 79 3.06 -9.10 -11.98
N LEU A 80 2.96 -8.91 -10.67
CA LEU A 80 3.85 -9.58 -9.73
C LEU A 80 3.49 -11.06 -9.65
N ASP A 81 4.48 -11.94 -9.80
CA ASP A 81 4.30 -13.38 -9.65
C ASP A 81 5.15 -13.90 -8.50
N ASP A 82 5.15 -15.23 -8.30
CA ASP A 82 5.86 -15.86 -7.20
C ASP A 82 7.38 -15.69 -7.27
N ASN A 83 7.90 -15.28 -8.40
CA ASN A 83 9.34 -15.12 -8.61
C ASN A 83 9.81 -13.68 -8.50
N THR A 84 8.89 -12.74 -8.28
CA THR A 84 9.19 -11.31 -8.22
C THR A 84 9.14 -10.83 -6.77
N LEU A 85 10.20 -10.15 -6.33
CA LEU A 85 10.29 -9.57 -5.00
C LEU A 85 10.26 -8.05 -5.07
N PHE A 86 9.56 -7.45 -4.10
CA PHE A 86 9.42 -6.01 -3.98
C PHE A 86 9.95 -5.53 -2.64
N TYR A 87 10.80 -4.51 -2.69
CA TYR A 87 11.33 -3.87 -1.49
C TYR A 87 11.16 -2.37 -1.56
#